data_6f99a383a2ba1edfd5c2dd70f7067282
#
_entry.id   6f99a383a2ba1edfd5c2dd70f7067282
#
_cell.length_a   1.000
_cell.length_b   1.000
_cell.length_c   1.000
_cell.angle_alpha   90.00
_cell.angle_beta   90.00
_cell.angle_gamma   90.00
#
_symmetry.space_group_name_H-M   'P 1'
#
loop_
_entity.id
_entity.type
_entity.pdbx_description
1 polymer ?
#
loop_
_entity_poly.entity_id
_entity_poly.type
_entity_poly.pdbx_seq_one_letter_code
_entity_poly.pdbx_strand_id
1 'polypeptide(L)' 'VDPLYQKNGLATEALNLLVGYAFSYLKLHQLFVHIPVGNEPSKSLFTRCGFTVTGILTDWITTKDGYSDVLIMQRIN' A
#
# COMPACT_ATOMS: atom_id res chain seq x y z
N VAL A 1 -14.36 -11.25 11.88
CA VAL A 1 -13.67 -10.01 12.06
C VAL A 1 -12.27 -10.11 11.52
N ASP A 2 -11.92 -9.12 10.85
CA ASP A 2 -10.59 -9.09 10.32
C ASP A 2 -9.61 -8.63 11.41
N PRO A 3 -8.67 -9.47 11.80
CA PRO A 3 -7.70 -9.08 12.82
C PRO A 3 -6.92 -7.82 12.46
N LEU A 4 -6.78 -7.55 11.17
CA LEU A 4 -6.07 -6.34 10.75
C LEU A 4 -6.78 -5.08 11.18
N TYR A 5 -8.06 -5.13 11.24
CA TYR A 5 -8.82 -3.99 11.69
C TYR A 5 -8.54 -3.63 13.12
N GLN A 6 -8.56 -4.64 13.95
CA GLN A 6 -8.35 -4.43 15.36
C GLN A 6 -6.90 -4.17 15.71
N LYS A 7 -6.02 -4.51 14.78
CA LYS A 7 -4.59 -4.42 15.03
C LYS A 7 -3.88 -3.51 14.03
N ASN A 8 -4.52 -2.40 13.76
CA ASN A 8 -3.95 -1.43 12.84
C ASN A 8 -2.54 -1.00 13.22
N GLY A 9 -2.31 -0.76 14.50
CA GLY A 9 -1.00 -0.37 14.97
C GLY A 9 0.02 -1.45 14.71
N LEU A 10 -0.36 -2.71 14.90
CA LEU A 10 0.53 -3.83 14.67
C LEU A 10 0.86 -3.98 13.19
N ALA A 11 -0.15 -3.82 12.33
CA ALA A 11 0.06 -3.90 10.90
C ALA A 11 0.98 -2.79 10.41
N THR A 12 0.81 -1.58 10.93
CA THR A 12 1.67 -0.46 10.59
C THR A 12 3.10 -0.73 11.01
N GLU A 13 3.26 -1.28 12.20
CA GLU A 13 4.57 -1.62 12.73
C GLU A 13 5.26 -2.67 11.87
N ALA A 14 4.52 -3.71 11.49
CA ALA A 14 5.08 -4.77 10.67
C ALA A 14 5.50 -4.23 9.29
N LEU A 15 4.67 -3.37 8.71
CA LEU A 15 5.00 -2.79 7.42
C LEU A 15 6.22 -1.88 7.52
N ASN A 16 6.33 -1.10 8.59
CA ASN A 16 7.49 -0.24 8.79
C ASN A 16 8.77 -1.05 8.92
N LEU A 17 8.70 -2.19 9.60
CA LEU A 17 9.86 -3.07 9.72
C LEU A 17 10.26 -3.62 8.35
N LEU A 18 9.28 -4.02 7.56
CA LEU A 18 9.55 -4.53 6.23
C LEU A 18 10.15 -3.46 5.33
N VAL A 19 9.62 -2.25 5.39
CA VAL A 19 10.14 -1.13 4.61
C VAL A 19 11.58 -0.82 5.03
N GLY A 20 11.84 -0.80 6.33
CA GLY A 20 13.18 -0.57 6.83
C GLY A 20 14.15 -1.64 6.36
N TYR A 21 13.73 -2.90 6.38
CA TYR A 21 14.53 -3.99 5.87
C TYR A 21 14.87 -3.80 4.39
N ALA A 22 13.85 -3.46 3.59
CA ALA A 22 14.05 -3.28 2.17
C ALA A 22 15.04 -2.16 1.86
N PHE A 23 14.90 -1.03 2.54
CA PHE A 23 15.79 0.10 2.30
C PHE A 23 17.19 -0.11 2.87
N SER A 24 17.27 -0.64 4.08
CA SER A 24 18.55 -0.76 4.77
C SER A 24 19.35 -1.98 4.34
N TYR A 25 18.68 -3.11 4.23
CA TYR A 25 19.34 -4.38 3.99
C TYR A 25 19.43 -4.71 2.50
N LEU A 26 18.33 -4.56 1.79
CA LEU A 26 18.28 -4.83 0.36
C LEU A 26 18.78 -3.66 -0.49
N LYS A 27 18.99 -2.50 0.14
CA LYS A 27 19.51 -1.30 -0.51
C LYS A 27 18.63 -0.82 -1.65
N LEU A 28 17.33 -0.99 -1.51
CA LEU A 28 16.40 -0.50 -2.52
C LEU A 28 16.25 1.01 -2.40
N HIS A 29 16.09 1.67 -3.54
CA HIS A 29 15.92 3.11 -3.58
C HIS A 29 14.46 3.50 -3.34
N GLN A 30 13.53 2.69 -3.81
CA GLN A 30 12.11 3.00 -3.74
C GLN A 30 11.30 1.72 -3.67
N LEU A 31 10.08 1.87 -3.14
CA LEU A 31 9.10 0.79 -3.10
C LEU A 31 7.79 1.33 -3.61
N PHE A 32 7.02 0.52 -4.33
CA PHE A 32 5.65 0.91 -4.66
C PHE A 32 4.70 -0.25 -4.53
N VAL A 33 3.43 0.11 -4.35
CA VAL A 33 2.36 -0.86 -4.22
C VAL A 33 1.19 -0.43 -5.08
N HIS A 34 0.38 -1.42 -5.47
CA HIS A 34 -0.84 -1.20 -6.23
C HIS A 34 -2.01 -1.47 -5.30
N ILE A 35 -2.88 -0.49 -5.13
CA ILE A 35 -4.03 -0.62 -4.22
C ILE A 35 -5.30 -0.34 -5.00
N PRO A 36 -6.26 -1.27 -4.99
CA PRO A 36 -7.55 -1.01 -5.63
C PRO A 36 -8.21 0.22 -5.04
N VAL A 37 -8.84 1.02 -5.89
CA VAL A 37 -9.37 2.31 -5.51
C VAL A 37 -10.34 2.24 -4.34
N GLY A 38 -11.11 1.20 -4.20
CA GLY A 38 -12.06 1.10 -3.10
C GLY A 38 -11.48 0.61 -1.78
N ASN A 39 -10.19 0.30 -1.74
CA ASN A 39 -9.60 -0.29 -0.54
C ASN A 39 -8.99 0.78 0.36
N GLU A 40 -9.87 1.50 1.06
CA GLU A 40 -9.45 2.59 1.94
C GLU A 40 -8.56 2.14 3.11
N PRO A 41 -8.83 1.02 3.76
CA PRO A 41 -7.95 0.57 4.83
C PRO A 41 -6.49 0.40 4.40
N SER A 42 -6.27 -0.18 3.23
CA SER A 42 -4.91 -0.35 2.72
C SER A 42 -4.28 0.99 2.39
N LYS A 43 -5.04 1.87 1.76
CA LYS A 43 -4.54 3.20 1.43
C LYS A 43 -4.10 3.94 2.69
N SER A 44 -4.92 3.88 3.74
CA SER A 44 -4.58 4.51 5.02
C SER A 44 -3.33 3.91 5.63
N LEU A 45 -3.21 2.59 5.58
CA LEU A 45 -2.07 1.91 6.15
C LEU A 45 -0.78 2.35 5.46
N PHE A 46 -0.76 2.33 4.14
CA PHE A 46 0.45 2.72 3.42
C PHE A 46 0.75 4.20 3.55
N THR A 47 -0.28 5.04 3.63
CA THR A 47 -0.08 6.47 3.86
C THR A 47 0.61 6.71 5.19
N ARG A 48 0.21 5.98 6.24
CA ARG A 48 0.86 6.11 7.54
C ARG A 48 2.31 5.67 7.50
N CYS A 49 2.65 4.78 6.60
CA CYS A 49 4.01 4.29 6.48
C CYS A 49 4.85 5.13 5.53
N GLY A 50 4.35 6.27 5.12
CA GLY A 50 5.12 7.21 4.32
C GLY A 50 4.98 7.05 2.81
N PHE A 51 4.05 6.22 2.36
CA PHE A 51 3.77 6.10 0.93
C PHE A 51 2.86 7.24 0.49
N THR A 52 3.05 7.68 -0.74
CA THR A 52 2.21 8.72 -1.34
C THR A 52 1.65 8.21 -2.66
N VAL A 53 0.48 8.73 -3.02
CA VAL A 53 -0.13 8.37 -4.29
C VAL A 53 0.63 9.07 -5.42
N THR A 54 1.14 8.29 -6.35
CA THR A 54 1.92 8.84 -7.47
C THR A 54 1.23 8.64 -8.82
N GLY A 55 0.18 7.83 -8.87
CA GLY A 55 -0.52 7.62 -10.13
C GLY A 55 -1.74 6.75 -9.98
N ILE A 56 -2.46 6.59 -11.08
CA ILE A 56 -3.66 5.76 -11.14
C ILE A 56 -3.60 4.95 -12.42
N LEU A 57 -3.87 3.65 -12.30
CA LEU A 57 -4.00 2.76 -13.45
C LEU A 57 -5.49 2.59 -13.72
N THR A 58 -5.94 3.14 -14.82
CA THR A 58 -7.35 3.14 -15.17
C THR A 58 -7.78 1.78 -15.70
N ASP A 59 -8.95 1.30 -15.26
CA ASP A 59 -9.53 0.03 -15.71
C ASP A 59 -8.55 -1.13 -15.58
N TRP A 60 -7.84 -1.18 -14.47
CA TRP A 60 -6.75 -2.14 -14.31
C TRP A 60 -7.22 -3.49 -13.80
N ILE A 61 -8.29 -3.52 -13.01
CA ILE A 61 -8.81 -4.75 -12.42
C ILE A 61 -10.20 -5.02 -12.95
N THR A 62 -10.45 -6.28 -13.34
CA THR A 62 -11.79 -6.71 -13.75
C THR A 62 -12.61 -7.02 -12.51
N THR A 63 -13.80 -6.46 -12.41
CA THR A 63 -14.72 -6.70 -11.31
C THR A 63 -16.04 -7.19 -11.85
N LYS A 64 -16.96 -7.54 -10.94
CA LYS A 64 -18.30 -7.96 -11.33
C LYS A 64 -19.05 -6.91 -12.13
N ASP A 65 -18.82 -5.65 -11.81
CA ASP A 65 -19.53 -4.54 -12.41
C ASP A 65 -18.76 -3.89 -13.55
N GLY A 66 -17.65 -4.50 -13.97
CA GLY A 66 -16.84 -3.96 -15.04
C GLY A 66 -15.38 -3.89 -14.63
N TYR A 67 -14.82 -2.71 -14.66
CA TYR A 67 -13.41 -2.51 -14.35
C TYR A 67 -13.25 -1.56 -13.19
N SER A 68 -12.13 -1.66 -12.53
CA SER A 68 -11.82 -0.78 -11.40
C SER A 68 -10.41 -0.25 -11.57
N ASP A 69 -10.20 0.97 -11.08
CA ASP A 69 -8.90 1.59 -11.12
C ASP A 69 -8.04 1.13 -9.96
N VAL A 70 -6.74 1.31 -10.10
CA VAL A 70 -5.77 0.96 -9.06
C VAL A 70 -4.88 2.16 -8.81
N LEU A 71 -4.71 2.49 -7.54
CA LEU A 71 -3.78 3.55 -7.14
C LEU A 71 -2.38 2.98 -7.09
N ILE A 72 -1.42 3.78 -7.51
CA ILE A 72 -0.01 3.45 -7.32
C ILE A 72 0.50 4.33 -6.18
N MET A 73 0.98 3.70 -5.13
CA MET A 73 1.59 4.43 -4.02
C MET A 73 3.07 4.08 -3.96
N GLN A 74 3.88 5.08 -3.65
CA GLN A 74 5.31 4.94 -3.70
C GLN A 74 5.95 5.56 -2.46
N ARG A 75 7.03 4.94 -2.02
CA ARG A 75 7.87 5.53 -0.99
C ARG A 75 9.31 5.50 -1.46
N ILE A 76 9.96 6.66 -1.39
CA ILE A 76 11.37 6.78 -1.77
C ILE A 76 12.21 6.84 -0.50
N ASN A 77 13.30 6.12 -0.54
CA ASN A 77 14.21 6.07 0.61
C ASN A 77 14.84 7.44 0.85
#